data_13062c3e3a4a8769788034a42a2535e3
#
_entry.id   13062c3e3a4a8769788034a42a2535e3
#
_cell.length_a   1.000
_cell.length_b   1.000
_cell.length_c   1.000
_cell.angle_alpha   90.00
_cell.angle_beta   90.00
_cell.angle_gamma   90.00
#
_symmetry.space_group_name_H-M   'P 1'
#
loop_
_entity.id
_entity.type
_entity.pdbx_description
1 polymer ?
#
loop_
_entity_poly.entity_id
_entity_poly.type
_entity_poly.pdbx_seq_one_letter_code
_entity_poly.pdbx_strand_id
1 'polypeptide(L)'
;ILVIVVFESCWRKCPPDKLMIVSGFGQTRSVSGKGTFVIPGLQRVDTLALGAVQVQLSTENEIPTQDAILIHACAVANFQIGQTPELIEIASKNYLNMDKAEMTRQVTEVMLGKMREVIGQMDLKELMRDRESFNHKVFEGSRDDLANLGLELRTFNVQDFSDSQGIIRSMGADQAAE
;
A
#
# COMPACT_ATOMS: atom_id res chain seq x y z
N ILE A 1 -21.85 42.46 -7.06
CA ILE A 1 -21.44 41.55 -8.13
C ILE A 1 -20.01 41.09 -7.89
N LEU A 2 -19.04 41.98 -7.64
CA LEU A 2 -17.64 41.65 -7.44
C LEU A 2 -17.41 40.72 -6.22
N VAL A 3 -18.14 40.92 -5.12
CA VAL A 3 -18.08 40.07 -3.91
C VAL A 3 -18.59 38.67 -4.16
N ILE A 4 -19.59 38.46 -4.98
CA ILE A 4 -20.14 37.14 -5.33
C ILE A 4 -19.16 36.37 -6.18
N VAL A 5 -18.52 37.01 -7.14
CA VAL A 5 -17.49 36.37 -8.00
C VAL A 5 -16.28 35.93 -7.19
N VAL A 6 -15.86 36.75 -6.22
CA VAL A 6 -14.76 36.38 -5.30
C VAL A 6 -15.18 35.21 -4.42
N PHE A 7 -16.41 35.16 -3.93
CA PHE A 7 -16.92 34.08 -3.09
C PHE A 7 -17.01 32.76 -3.84
N GLU A 8 -17.47 32.74 -5.08
CA GLU A 8 -17.51 31.56 -5.93
C GLU A 8 -16.09 31.05 -6.29
N SER A 9 -15.14 31.95 -6.49
CA SER A 9 -13.76 31.64 -6.79
C SER A 9 -13.02 31.02 -5.59
N CYS A 10 -13.44 31.33 -4.36
CA CYS A 10 -12.85 30.84 -3.12
C CYS A 10 -13.44 29.50 -2.64
N TRP A 11 -14.60 29.08 -3.19
CA TRP A 11 -15.25 27.85 -2.79
C TRP A 11 -14.71 26.65 -3.57
N ARG A 12 -13.89 25.81 -2.92
CA ARG A 12 -13.39 24.56 -3.50
C ARG A 12 -14.11 23.37 -2.89
N LYS A 13 -14.71 22.55 -3.74
CA LYS A 13 -15.29 21.27 -3.34
C LYS A 13 -14.20 20.22 -3.37
N CYS A 14 -13.98 19.52 -2.26
CA CYS A 14 -13.09 18.36 -2.19
C CYS A 14 -13.92 17.10 -2.43
N PRO A 15 -13.64 16.33 -3.49
CA PRO A 15 -14.28 15.02 -3.66
C PRO A 15 -13.92 14.08 -2.50
N PRO A 16 -14.79 13.10 -2.16
CA PRO A 16 -14.59 12.23 -1.01
C PRO A 16 -13.39 11.26 -1.15
N ASP A 17 -12.90 11.07 -2.37
CA ASP A 17 -11.74 10.25 -2.71
C ASP A 17 -10.39 10.99 -2.61
N LYS A 18 -10.43 12.28 -2.25
CA LYS A 18 -9.23 13.12 -2.11
C LYS A 18 -9.21 13.81 -0.76
N LEU A 19 -8.03 13.94 -0.20
CA LEU A 19 -7.75 14.82 0.92
C LEU A 19 -7.18 16.12 0.37
N MET A 20 -7.81 17.23 0.74
CA MET A 20 -7.30 18.55 0.44
C MET A 20 -6.57 19.09 1.67
N ILE A 21 -5.30 19.39 1.50
CA ILE A 21 -4.46 19.97 2.55
C ILE A 21 -4.31 21.44 2.21
N VAL A 22 -4.90 22.29 3.07
CA VAL A 22 -4.80 23.73 2.94
C VAL A 22 -3.75 24.23 3.92
N SER A 23 -2.65 24.72 3.39
CA SER A 23 -1.55 25.32 4.17
C SER A 23 -1.54 26.84 3.98
N GLY A 24 -1.49 27.58 5.09
CA GLY A 24 -1.43 29.03 5.11
C GLY A 24 -1.73 29.59 6.50
N PHE A 25 -1.23 30.77 6.82
CA PHE A 25 -1.41 31.45 8.12
C PHE A 25 -0.95 30.62 9.35
N GLY A 26 0.09 29.82 9.23
CA GLY A 26 0.66 29.08 10.37
C GLY A 26 -0.13 27.85 10.82
N GLN A 27 -1.23 27.50 10.15
CA GLN A 27 -2.01 26.30 10.41
C GLN A 27 -2.21 25.48 9.13
N THR A 28 -1.94 24.18 9.24
CA THR A 28 -2.26 23.21 8.20
C THR A 28 -3.58 22.53 8.56
N ARG A 29 -4.56 22.59 7.67
CA ARG A 29 -5.86 21.94 7.85
C ARG A 29 -6.06 20.89 6.76
N SER A 30 -6.41 19.69 7.16
CA SER A 30 -6.82 18.62 6.26
C SER A 30 -8.35 18.60 6.14
N VAL A 31 -8.86 18.59 4.91
CA VAL A 31 -10.30 18.56 4.62
C VAL A 31 -10.57 17.41 3.65
N SER A 32 -11.47 16.51 4.04
CA SER A 32 -11.94 15.40 3.20
C SER A 32 -13.47 15.44 3.08
N GLY A 33 -13.99 15.26 1.87
CA GLY A 33 -15.42 15.11 1.61
C GLY A 33 -16.29 16.34 1.90
N LYS A 34 -15.69 17.49 2.20
CA LYS A 34 -16.43 18.75 2.48
C LYS A 34 -15.90 19.89 1.61
N GLY A 35 -16.77 20.86 1.31
CA GLY A 35 -16.33 22.13 0.73
C GLY A 35 -15.53 22.93 1.76
N THR A 36 -14.42 23.51 1.34
CA THR A 36 -13.63 24.42 2.17
C THR A 36 -13.43 25.75 1.48
N PHE A 37 -13.29 26.79 2.30
CA PHE A 37 -13.02 28.14 1.83
C PHE A 37 -11.50 28.30 1.73
N VAL A 38 -11.02 28.61 0.54
CA VAL A 38 -9.61 28.82 0.23
C VAL A 38 -9.43 30.23 -0.30
N ILE A 39 -8.52 30.99 0.27
CA ILE A 39 -8.19 32.33 -0.22
C ILE A 39 -7.04 32.19 -1.24
N PRO A 40 -7.33 32.36 -2.55
CA PRO A 40 -6.29 32.26 -3.57
C PRO A 40 -5.25 33.37 -3.38
N GLY A 41 -3.98 33.01 -3.42
CA GLY A 41 -2.86 33.92 -3.21
C GLY A 41 -2.28 33.96 -1.79
N LEU A 42 -3.04 33.53 -0.76
CA LEU A 42 -2.59 33.46 0.64
C LEU A 42 -2.50 32.04 1.16
N GLN A 43 -3.22 31.11 0.55
CA GLN A 43 -3.27 29.70 0.94
C GLN A 43 -2.86 28.82 -0.22
N ARG A 44 -2.02 27.82 0.07
CA ARG A 44 -1.65 26.77 -0.86
C ARG A 44 -2.56 25.57 -0.64
N VAL A 45 -3.06 25.00 -1.73
CA VAL A 45 -3.91 23.82 -1.70
C VAL A 45 -3.17 22.68 -2.37
N ASP A 46 -2.88 21.66 -1.61
CA ASP A 46 -2.30 20.42 -2.10
C ASP A 46 -3.34 19.31 -1.96
N THR A 47 -3.35 18.38 -2.90
CA THR A 47 -4.31 17.27 -2.91
C THR A 47 -3.60 15.94 -2.79
N LEU A 48 -4.12 15.08 -1.92
CA LEU A 48 -3.64 13.73 -1.70
C LEU A 48 -4.77 12.74 -2.04
N ALA A 49 -4.51 11.76 -2.91
CA ALA A 49 -5.51 10.76 -3.27
C ALA A 49 -5.66 9.73 -2.14
N LEU A 50 -6.88 9.61 -1.58
CA LEU A 50 -7.20 8.64 -0.52
C LEU A 50 -7.62 7.28 -1.05
N GLY A 51 -7.79 7.15 -2.37
CA GLY A 51 -8.29 5.93 -2.99
C GLY A 51 -7.35 4.73 -2.76
N ALA A 52 -7.95 3.55 -2.62
CA ALA A 52 -7.18 2.30 -2.56
C ALA A 52 -6.39 2.08 -3.85
N VAL A 53 -5.17 1.61 -3.69
CA VAL A 53 -4.25 1.29 -4.78
C VAL A 53 -3.97 -0.20 -4.71
N GLN A 54 -4.17 -0.88 -5.83
CA GLN A 54 -3.78 -2.28 -5.99
C GLN A 54 -2.38 -2.35 -6.60
N VAL A 55 -1.54 -3.20 -6.03
CA VAL A 55 -0.21 -3.50 -6.54
C VAL A 55 -0.04 -5.00 -6.73
N GLN A 56 0.55 -5.38 -7.85
CA GLN A 56 1.00 -6.74 -8.09
C GLN A 56 2.45 -6.86 -7.62
N LEU A 57 2.71 -7.88 -6.82
CA LEU A 57 4.00 -8.20 -6.25
C LEU A 57 4.50 -9.48 -6.91
N SER A 58 5.65 -9.41 -7.54
CA SER A 58 6.30 -10.58 -8.13
C SER A 58 7.77 -10.52 -7.77
N THR A 59 8.30 -11.61 -7.27
CA THR A 59 9.73 -11.70 -6.94
C THR A 59 10.53 -11.92 -8.22
N GLU A 60 11.45 -11.00 -8.53
CA GLU A 60 12.31 -11.09 -9.71
C GLU A 60 13.31 -12.24 -9.59
N ASN A 61 13.83 -12.43 -8.37
CA ASN A 61 14.77 -13.50 -8.05
C ASN A 61 14.10 -14.56 -7.20
N GLU A 62 14.58 -15.78 -7.32
CA GLU A 62 14.19 -16.87 -6.44
C GLU A 62 14.59 -16.60 -5.00
N ILE A 63 13.72 -16.96 -4.08
CA ILE A 63 13.89 -16.77 -2.64
C ILE A 63 14.03 -18.15 -2.00
N PRO A 64 15.06 -18.38 -1.18
CA PRO A 64 15.20 -19.62 -0.44
C PRO A 64 14.14 -19.70 0.67
N THR A 65 13.45 -20.81 0.75
CA THR A 65 12.60 -21.21 1.87
C THR A 65 13.45 -21.68 3.05
N GLN A 66 12.84 -22.01 4.20
CA GLN A 66 13.55 -22.52 5.37
C GLN A 66 14.30 -23.83 5.07
N ASP A 67 13.76 -24.68 4.22
CA ASP A 67 14.35 -25.93 3.73
C ASP A 67 15.28 -25.76 2.52
N ALA A 68 15.72 -24.52 2.26
CA ALA A 68 16.64 -24.12 1.20
C ALA A 68 16.17 -24.42 -0.23
N ILE A 69 14.87 -24.53 -0.45
CA ILE A 69 14.28 -24.65 -1.78
C ILE A 69 14.06 -23.26 -2.35
N LEU A 70 14.48 -23.03 -3.58
CA LEU A 70 14.37 -21.75 -4.27
C LEU A 70 13.00 -21.61 -4.95
N ILE A 71 12.26 -20.56 -4.61
CA ILE A 71 10.92 -20.31 -5.16
C ILE A 71 10.72 -18.86 -5.61
N HIS A 72 9.83 -18.68 -6.57
CA HIS A 72 9.22 -17.41 -6.89
C HIS A 72 7.86 -17.30 -6.22
N ALA A 73 7.47 -16.11 -5.82
CA ALA A 73 6.16 -15.84 -5.27
C ALA A 73 5.49 -14.67 -5.99
N CYS A 74 4.20 -14.84 -6.28
CA CYS A 74 3.36 -13.79 -6.83
C CYS A 74 2.22 -13.49 -5.85
N ALA A 75 1.97 -12.22 -5.57
CA ALA A 75 0.92 -11.78 -4.67
C ALA A 75 0.26 -10.48 -5.15
N VAL A 76 -0.89 -10.17 -4.59
CA VAL A 76 -1.58 -8.90 -4.79
C VAL A 76 -1.83 -8.26 -3.44
N ALA A 77 -1.48 -6.99 -3.32
CA ALA A 77 -1.75 -6.17 -2.15
C ALA A 77 -2.63 -4.97 -2.52
N ASN A 78 -3.57 -4.63 -1.65
CA ASN A 78 -4.32 -3.39 -1.73
C ASN A 78 -3.98 -2.54 -0.51
N PHE A 79 -3.57 -1.32 -0.75
CA PHE A 79 -3.25 -0.36 0.29
C PHE A 79 -3.92 0.98 0.02
N GLN A 80 -4.04 1.79 1.03
CA GLN A 80 -4.56 3.16 0.96
C GLN A 80 -3.81 4.04 1.94
N ILE A 81 -4.00 5.35 1.83
CA ILE A 81 -3.57 6.27 2.86
C ILE A 81 -4.42 6.03 4.11
N GLY A 82 -3.77 5.93 5.27
CA GLY A 82 -4.46 5.71 6.53
C GLY A 82 -5.46 6.82 6.84
N GLN A 83 -6.57 6.45 7.48
CA GLN A 83 -7.67 7.39 7.77
C GLN A 83 -7.52 8.09 9.13
N THR A 84 -6.57 7.68 9.94
CA THR A 84 -6.30 8.36 11.22
C THR A 84 -5.56 9.68 10.99
N PRO A 85 -5.80 10.70 11.80
CA PRO A 85 -5.12 12.01 11.67
C PRO A 85 -3.60 11.90 11.65
N GLU A 86 -3.04 10.99 12.42
CA GLU A 86 -1.60 10.74 12.52
C GLU A 86 -1.04 10.16 11.21
N LEU A 87 -1.70 9.15 10.64
CA LEU A 87 -1.30 8.55 9.37
C LEU A 87 -1.45 9.53 8.21
N ILE A 88 -2.51 10.36 8.22
CA ILE A 88 -2.70 11.43 7.23
C ILE A 88 -1.57 12.44 7.32
N GLU A 89 -1.14 12.83 8.52
CA GLU A 89 -0.01 13.75 8.69
C GLU A 89 1.29 13.16 8.16
N ILE A 90 1.58 11.90 8.46
CA ILE A 90 2.75 11.18 7.96
C ILE A 90 2.69 11.07 6.42
N ALA A 91 1.55 10.62 5.88
CA ALA A 91 1.37 10.50 4.44
C ALA A 91 1.50 11.84 3.72
N SER A 92 1.01 12.93 4.32
CA SER A 92 1.17 14.26 3.73
C SER A 92 2.61 14.73 3.71
N LYS A 93 3.41 14.40 4.72
CA LYS A 93 4.85 14.71 4.72
C LYS A 93 5.61 13.92 3.66
N ASN A 94 5.23 12.66 3.45
CA ASN A 94 5.95 11.75 2.56
C ASN A 94 5.50 11.86 1.09
N TYR A 95 4.20 12.05 0.83
CA TYR A 95 3.60 11.89 -0.49
C TYR A 95 2.93 13.15 -1.05
N LEU A 96 3.01 14.28 -0.35
CA LEU A 96 2.47 15.53 -0.86
C LEU A 96 3.20 15.92 -2.16
N ASN A 97 2.46 16.06 -3.25
CA ASN A 97 2.99 16.32 -4.60
C ASN A 97 3.88 15.19 -5.19
N MET A 98 3.90 14.01 -4.56
CA MET A 98 4.58 12.84 -5.13
C MET A 98 3.68 12.13 -6.13
N ASP A 99 4.26 11.60 -7.19
CA ASP A 99 3.53 10.79 -8.14
C ASP A 99 3.09 9.46 -7.51
N LYS A 100 1.88 9.02 -7.87
CA LYS A 100 1.31 7.73 -7.44
C LYS A 100 2.24 6.55 -7.78
N ALA A 101 2.96 6.63 -8.90
CA ALA A 101 3.91 5.60 -9.31
C ALA A 101 5.05 5.44 -8.32
N GLU A 102 5.61 6.53 -7.81
CA GLU A 102 6.70 6.49 -6.83
C GLU A 102 6.24 5.95 -5.47
N MET A 103 5.05 6.33 -5.01
CA MET A 103 4.44 5.75 -3.82
C MET A 103 4.24 4.24 -3.97
N THR A 104 3.72 3.81 -5.12
CA THR A 104 3.53 2.38 -5.44
C THR A 104 4.85 1.62 -5.43
N ARG A 105 5.92 2.20 -5.99
CA ARG A 105 7.26 1.59 -5.99
C ARG A 105 7.78 1.36 -4.57
N GLN A 106 7.68 2.36 -3.70
CA GLN A 106 8.12 2.24 -2.30
C GLN A 106 7.35 1.15 -1.54
N VAL A 107 6.03 1.10 -1.71
CA VAL A 107 5.20 0.05 -1.12
C VAL A 107 5.59 -1.33 -1.65
N THR A 108 5.82 -1.45 -2.96
CA THR A 108 6.27 -2.70 -3.58
C THR A 108 7.56 -3.22 -2.95
N GLU A 109 8.55 -2.35 -2.75
CA GLU A 109 9.83 -2.72 -2.14
C GLU A 109 9.66 -3.20 -0.69
N VAL A 110 8.87 -2.49 0.11
CA VAL A 110 8.57 -2.89 1.50
C VAL A 110 7.88 -4.24 1.55
N MET A 111 6.85 -4.42 0.73
CA MET A 111 6.08 -5.67 0.69
C MET A 111 6.90 -6.86 0.19
N LEU A 112 7.72 -6.67 -0.86
CA LEU A 112 8.63 -7.72 -1.34
C LEU A 112 9.69 -8.08 -0.29
N GLY A 113 10.19 -7.11 0.45
CA GLY A 113 11.10 -7.35 1.57
C GLY A 113 10.45 -8.24 2.64
N LYS A 114 9.22 -7.92 3.03
CA LYS A 114 8.47 -8.70 4.03
C LYS A 114 8.11 -10.10 3.52
N MET A 115 7.72 -10.23 2.25
CA MET A 115 7.49 -11.55 1.64
C MET A 115 8.73 -12.44 1.70
N ARG A 116 9.92 -11.89 1.37
CA ARG A 116 11.19 -12.63 1.44
C ARG A 116 11.49 -13.11 2.86
N GLU A 117 11.28 -12.23 3.86
CA GLU A 117 11.47 -12.55 5.27
C GLU A 117 10.59 -13.72 5.70
N VAL A 118 9.29 -13.67 5.39
CA VAL A 118 8.33 -14.71 5.77
C VAL A 118 8.59 -16.02 5.02
N ILE A 119 8.90 -15.97 3.72
CA ILE A 119 9.26 -17.16 2.92
C ILE A 119 10.49 -17.87 3.54
N GLY A 120 11.51 -17.11 3.93
CA GLY A 120 12.71 -17.69 4.58
C GLY A 120 12.46 -18.32 5.96
N GLN A 121 11.31 -18.08 6.57
CA GLN A 121 10.90 -18.62 7.87
C GLN A 121 9.93 -19.81 7.77
N MET A 122 9.49 -20.16 6.57
CA MET A 122 8.50 -21.23 6.33
C MET A 122 9.08 -22.30 5.40
N ASP A 123 8.70 -23.56 5.66
CA ASP A 123 9.01 -24.67 4.76
C ASP A 123 8.13 -24.61 3.51
N LEU A 124 8.60 -25.18 2.39
CA LEU A 124 7.81 -25.24 1.16
C LEU A 124 6.48 -25.97 1.37
N LYS A 125 6.47 -27.05 2.14
CA LYS A 125 5.23 -27.77 2.50
C LYS A 125 4.22 -26.90 3.22
N GLU A 126 4.66 -26.09 4.18
CA GLU A 126 3.82 -25.16 4.93
C GLU A 126 3.26 -24.08 4.01
N LEU A 127 4.10 -23.47 3.16
CA LEU A 127 3.69 -22.45 2.17
C LEU A 127 2.60 -22.96 1.22
N MET A 128 2.70 -24.22 0.79
CA MET A 128 1.74 -24.83 -0.14
C MET A 128 0.43 -25.24 0.53
N ARG A 129 0.49 -25.69 1.79
CA ARG A 129 -0.69 -26.17 2.52
C ARG A 129 -1.47 -25.08 3.23
N ASP A 130 -0.78 -24.05 3.74
CA ASP A 130 -1.35 -23.01 4.57
C ASP A 130 -1.01 -21.61 4.05
N ARG A 131 -1.57 -21.29 2.90
CA ARG A 131 -1.42 -19.96 2.28
C ARG A 131 -2.02 -18.84 3.15
N GLU A 132 -3.00 -19.17 3.98
CA GLU A 132 -3.65 -18.21 4.89
C GLU A 132 -2.69 -17.78 5.99
N SER A 133 -1.95 -18.72 6.59
CA SER A 133 -0.91 -18.39 7.57
C SER A 133 0.19 -17.50 6.97
N PHE A 134 0.62 -17.78 5.74
CA PHE A 134 1.55 -16.93 5.02
C PHE A 134 1.00 -15.52 4.82
N ASN A 135 -0.23 -15.40 4.29
CA ASN A 135 -0.89 -14.11 4.10
C ASN A 135 -0.97 -13.31 5.40
N HIS A 136 -1.35 -13.98 6.50
CA HIS A 136 -1.47 -13.35 7.81
C HIS A 136 -0.11 -12.85 8.33
N LYS A 137 0.94 -13.66 8.23
CA LYS A 137 2.30 -13.30 8.67
C LYS A 137 2.83 -12.09 7.89
N VAL A 138 2.64 -12.06 6.56
CA VAL A 138 3.05 -10.93 5.72
C VAL A 138 2.21 -9.68 6.04
N PHE A 139 0.90 -9.83 6.19
CA PHE A 139 -0.02 -8.73 6.51
C PHE A 139 0.35 -8.07 7.83
N GLU A 140 0.45 -8.84 8.92
CA GLU A 140 0.80 -8.32 10.23
C GLU A 140 2.22 -7.76 10.28
N GLY A 141 3.18 -8.45 9.66
CA GLY A 141 4.56 -8.00 9.65
C GLY A 141 4.82 -6.73 8.84
N SER A 142 4.00 -6.43 7.82
CA SER A 142 4.13 -5.20 7.01
C SER A 142 3.33 -4.02 7.55
N ARG A 143 2.44 -4.25 8.51
CA ARG A 143 1.53 -3.23 9.04
C ARG A 143 2.24 -2.02 9.62
N ASP A 144 3.24 -2.25 10.48
CA ASP A 144 3.99 -1.19 11.13
C ASP A 144 4.90 -0.45 10.14
N ASP A 145 5.51 -1.17 9.21
CA ASP A 145 6.37 -0.57 8.19
C ASP A 145 5.57 0.36 7.27
N LEU A 146 4.35 -0.04 6.88
CA LEU A 146 3.46 0.80 6.08
C LEU A 146 2.85 1.95 6.89
N ALA A 147 2.55 1.75 8.17
CA ALA A 147 2.08 2.81 9.05
C ALA A 147 3.13 3.93 9.22
N ASN A 148 4.42 3.59 9.28
CA ASN A 148 5.52 4.55 9.30
C ASN A 148 5.61 5.40 8.01
N LEU A 149 5.02 4.91 6.92
CA LEU A 149 4.86 5.65 5.67
C LEU A 149 3.53 6.41 5.59
N GLY A 150 2.65 6.28 6.58
CA GLY A 150 1.31 6.87 6.58
C GLY A 150 0.28 6.06 5.77
N LEU A 151 0.60 4.80 5.46
CA LEU A 151 -0.22 3.91 4.65
C LEU A 151 -0.84 2.81 5.49
N GLU A 152 -1.97 2.30 5.04
CA GLU A 152 -2.70 1.20 5.64
C GLU A 152 -2.89 0.08 4.62
N LEU A 153 -2.42 -1.12 4.96
CA LEU A 153 -2.66 -2.31 4.16
C LEU A 153 -4.10 -2.79 4.38
N ARG A 154 -4.86 -2.93 3.31
CA ARG A 154 -6.25 -3.39 3.36
C ARG A 154 -6.36 -4.88 3.16
N THR A 155 -5.68 -5.40 2.15
CA THR A 155 -5.64 -6.83 1.85
C THR A 155 -4.29 -7.21 1.29
N PHE A 156 -3.87 -8.42 1.61
CA PHE A 156 -2.73 -9.08 1.00
C PHE A 156 -3.11 -10.54 0.71
N ASN A 157 -2.88 -10.98 -0.51
CA ASN A 157 -3.16 -12.35 -0.92
C ASN A 157 -2.06 -12.87 -1.85
N VAL A 158 -1.43 -13.95 -1.45
CA VAL A 158 -0.55 -14.70 -2.34
C VAL A 158 -1.38 -15.39 -3.42
N GLN A 159 -0.95 -15.26 -4.66
CA GLN A 159 -1.61 -15.88 -5.80
C GLN A 159 -1.00 -17.22 -6.13
N ASP A 160 0.33 -17.26 -6.24
CA ASP A 160 1.03 -18.47 -6.64
C ASP A 160 2.45 -18.51 -6.10
N PHE A 161 2.94 -19.76 -5.94
CA PHE A 161 4.34 -20.08 -5.72
C PHE A 161 4.80 -20.98 -6.87
N SER A 162 5.94 -20.66 -7.45
CA SER A 162 6.55 -21.43 -8.52
C SER A 162 8.04 -21.65 -8.27
N ASP A 163 8.57 -22.73 -8.77
CA ASP A 163 9.98 -23.07 -8.70
C ASP A 163 10.53 -23.38 -10.09
N SER A 164 11.80 -23.11 -10.31
CA SER A 164 12.50 -23.42 -11.57
C SER A 164 12.86 -24.90 -11.70
N GLN A 165 12.89 -25.62 -10.59
CA GLN A 165 13.37 -27.02 -10.52
C GLN A 165 12.25 -28.07 -10.61
N GLY A 166 10.97 -27.64 -10.63
CA GLY A 166 9.82 -28.54 -10.72
C GLY A 166 9.51 -29.33 -9.44
N ILE A 167 10.06 -28.91 -8.29
CA ILE A 167 9.87 -29.56 -6.99
C ILE A 167 8.40 -29.45 -6.56
N ILE A 168 7.80 -28.28 -6.72
CA ILE A 168 6.37 -28.03 -6.41
C ILE A 168 5.49 -29.01 -7.19
N ARG A 169 5.80 -29.22 -8.47
CA ARG A 169 5.04 -30.13 -9.34
C ARG A 169 5.19 -31.59 -8.92
N SER A 170 6.39 -32.01 -8.50
CA SER A 170 6.63 -33.39 -8.02
C SER A 170 5.92 -33.67 -6.71
N MET A 171 5.90 -32.68 -5.77
CA MET A 171 5.18 -32.81 -4.50
C MET A 171 3.67 -32.93 -4.70
N GLY A 172 3.10 -32.22 -5.70
CA GLY A 172 1.70 -32.34 -6.05
C GLY A 172 1.33 -33.70 -6.66
N ALA A 173 2.25 -34.33 -7.40
CA ALA A 173 2.05 -35.66 -7.97
C ALA A 173 2.04 -36.75 -6.90
N ASP A 174 2.91 -36.68 -5.88
CA ASP A 174 2.96 -37.61 -4.77
C ASP A 174 1.69 -37.55 -3.89
N GLN A 175 1.12 -36.39 -3.70
CA GLN A 175 -0.15 -36.22 -2.95
C GLN A 175 -1.39 -36.74 -3.70
N ALA A 176 -1.34 -36.80 -5.03
CA ALA A 176 -2.43 -37.35 -5.85
C ALA A 176 -2.38 -38.86 -5.97
N ALA A 177 -1.28 -39.51 -5.52
CA ALA A 177 -1.06 -40.94 -5.58
C ALA A 177 -1.39 -41.68 -4.26
N GLU A 178 -1.63 -40.96 -3.17
CA GLU A 178 -2.18 -41.46 -1.89
C GLU A 178 -3.70 -41.37 -1.84
#